data_5d780a22b4de13e07dcfd99be3915ca5
#
_entry.id   5d780a22b4de13e07dcfd99be3915ca5
#
_cell.length_a   1.000
_cell.length_b   1.000
_cell.length_c   1.000
_cell.angle_alpha   90.00
_cell.angle_beta   90.00
_cell.angle_gamma   90.00
#
_symmetry.space_group_name_H-M   'P 1'
#
loop_
_entity.id
_entity.type
_entity.pdbx_description
1 polymer ?
#
loop_
_entity_poly.entity_id
_entity_poly.type
_entity_poly.pdbx_seq_one_letter_code
_entity_poly.pdbx_strand_id
1 'polypeptide(L)'
;MKQLNNKEIILLTKIAKPFLMIDKIIDISDLKYATGKKIINKNSWFFKCHFIDQPMMPGTLIEETMLQTIVATLYSNKKFKNKILLITSCKTNFYAKVNVPTTLNIDIKISKITKLKVETNAVVKNHKNIKIASGNYNYFISTK
;
A
#
# COMPACT_ATOMS: atom_id res chain seq x y z
N MET A 1 -13.61 14.13 -3.10
CA MET A 1 -13.10 12.73 -3.09
C MET A 1 -12.81 12.31 -1.66
N LYS A 2 -13.05 11.05 -1.33
CA LYS A 2 -12.82 10.53 0.02
C LYS A 2 -11.33 10.41 0.30
N GLN A 3 -10.93 10.77 1.52
CA GLN A 3 -9.55 10.65 2.00
C GLN A 3 -9.55 9.85 3.31
N LEU A 4 -8.41 9.26 3.65
CA LEU A 4 -8.17 8.59 4.93
C LEU A 4 -6.88 9.11 5.54
N ASN A 5 -6.94 9.54 6.79
CA ASN A 5 -5.77 9.87 7.59
C ASN A 5 -5.22 8.61 8.28
N ASN A 6 -4.08 8.75 8.94
CA ASN A 6 -3.39 7.64 9.60
C ASN A 6 -4.26 6.92 10.65
N LYS A 7 -5.04 7.65 11.45
CA LYS A 7 -5.92 7.07 12.48
C LYS A 7 -7.03 6.23 11.84
N GLU A 8 -7.64 6.73 10.78
CA GLU A 8 -8.69 6.02 10.04
C GLU A 8 -8.16 4.75 9.38
N ILE A 9 -6.95 4.80 8.81
CA ILE A 9 -6.28 3.63 8.22
C ILE A 9 -6.06 2.55 9.29
N ILE A 10 -5.52 2.91 10.46
CA ILE A 10 -5.32 1.97 11.58
C ILE A 10 -6.65 1.36 12.02
N LEU A 11 -7.70 2.16 12.16
CA LEU A 11 -9.03 1.68 12.57
C LEU A 11 -9.61 0.68 11.56
N LEU A 12 -9.42 0.92 10.28
CA LEU A 12 -9.92 0.06 9.20
C LEU A 12 -9.11 -1.22 9.05
N THR A 13 -7.80 -1.10 8.98
CA THR A 13 -6.91 -2.24 8.65
C THR A 13 -6.49 -3.04 9.87
N LYS A 14 -6.53 -2.44 11.07
CA LYS A 14 -5.96 -2.98 12.31
C LYS A 14 -4.44 -3.20 12.24
N ILE A 15 -3.77 -2.53 11.30
CA ILE A 15 -2.32 -2.54 11.17
C ILE A 15 -1.76 -1.34 11.94
N ALA A 16 -0.77 -1.57 12.80
CA ALA A 16 -0.13 -0.57 13.63
C ALA A 16 1.35 -0.39 13.29
N LYS A 17 1.96 0.70 13.78
CA LYS A 17 3.41 0.91 13.71
C LYS A 17 4.15 -0.17 14.51
N PRO A 18 5.34 -0.62 14.06
CA PRO A 18 6.12 -0.08 12.94
C PRO A 18 5.73 -0.65 11.56
N PHE A 19 4.81 -1.63 11.49
CA PHE A 19 4.43 -2.30 10.25
C PHE A 19 3.51 -1.46 9.35
N LEU A 20 2.91 -0.39 9.85
CA LEU A 20 2.09 0.51 9.04
C LEU A 20 2.96 1.27 8.02
N MET A 21 2.78 0.95 6.72
CA MET A 21 3.60 1.45 5.61
C MET A 21 2.91 2.55 4.79
N ILE A 22 1.78 3.07 5.23
CA ILE A 22 1.10 4.21 4.60
C ILE A 22 0.72 5.27 5.63
N ASP A 23 0.84 6.54 5.26
CA ASP A 23 0.56 7.67 6.16
C ASP A 23 -0.82 8.28 5.90
N LYS A 24 -1.27 8.27 4.65
CA LYS A 24 -2.62 8.71 4.26
C LYS A 24 -3.02 8.14 2.91
N ILE A 25 -4.30 8.13 2.63
CA ILE A 25 -4.85 7.86 1.31
C ILE A 25 -5.62 9.11 0.88
N ILE A 26 -5.34 9.56 -0.32
CA ILE A 26 -6.02 10.65 -1.01
C ILE A 26 -6.83 10.06 -2.17
N ASP A 27 -7.78 10.73 -2.72
CA ASP A 27 -8.41 10.39 -3.99
C ASP A 27 -9.00 8.95 -4.11
N ILE A 28 -9.79 8.54 -3.10
CA ILE A 28 -10.52 7.28 -3.21
C ILE A 28 -11.73 7.48 -4.14
N SER A 29 -11.71 6.82 -5.29
CA SER A 29 -12.79 6.77 -6.26
C SER A 29 -13.46 5.39 -6.25
N ASP A 30 -14.53 5.29 -5.46
CA ASP A 30 -15.54 4.22 -5.39
C ASP A 30 -15.11 2.82 -5.85
N LEU A 31 -14.15 2.22 -5.13
CA LEU A 31 -13.60 0.88 -5.43
C LEU A 31 -12.98 0.75 -6.84
N LYS A 32 -12.49 1.84 -7.42
CA LYS A 32 -11.78 1.81 -8.72
C LYS A 32 -10.33 2.21 -8.59
N TYR A 33 -10.08 3.33 -7.92
CA TYR A 33 -8.76 3.92 -7.79
C TYR A 33 -8.56 4.50 -6.39
N ALA A 34 -7.32 4.56 -5.95
CA ALA A 34 -6.90 5.38 -4.82
C ALA A 34 -5.41 5.69 -4.95
N THR A 35 -4.97 6.74 -4.27
CA THR A 35 -3.56 7.09 -4.13
C THR A 35 -3.18 7.11 -2.67
N GLY A 36 -2.33 6.18 -2.26
CA GLY A 36 -1.68 6.17 -0.95
C GLY A 36 -0.45 7.06 -0.94
N LYS A 37 -0.07 7.54 0.24
CA LYS A 37 1.20 8.27 0.45
C LYS A 37 1.97 7.68 1.61
N LYS A 38 3.28 7.50 1.42
CA LYS A 38 4.24 7.15 2.45
C LYS A 38 5.36 8.16 2.49
N ILE A 39 5.54 8.80 3.64
CA ILE A 39 6.65 9.73 3.87
C ILE A 39 7.84 8.93 4.39
N ILE A 40 8.95 8.99 3.67
CA ILE A 40 10.23 8.40 4.04
C ILE A 40 11.14 9.53 4.49
N ASN A 41 11.61 9.48 5.70
CA ASN A 41 12.57 10.43 6.25
C ASN A 41 13.88 9.72 6.66
N LYS A 42 14.92 10.49 6.97
CA LYS A 42 16.23 9.96 7.35
C LYS A 42 16.22 9.05 8.57
N ASN A 43 15.20 9.16 9.43
CA ASN A 43 15.05 8.36 10.65
C ASN A 43 14.08 7.18 10.47
N SER A 44 13.62 6.91 9.24
CA SER A 44 12.80 5.72 8.98
C SER A 44 13.53 4.48 9.47
N TRP A 45 12.83 3.65 10.28
CA TRP A 45 13.45 2.59 11.06
C TRP A 45 14.23 1.56 10.23
N PHE A 46 13.77 1.26 9.03
CA PHE A 46 14.41 0.28 8.15
C PHE A 46 15.80 0.73 7.65
N PHE A 47 16.10 2.03 7.62
CA PHE A 47 17.44 2.52 7.27
C PHE A 47 18.51 2.14 8.28
N LYS A 48 18.12 1.83 9.52
CA LYS A 48 19.06 1.41 10.58
C LYS A 48 19.47 -0.06 10.47
N CYS A 49 18.75 -0.86 9.70
CA CYS A 49 18.91 -2.31 9.65
C CYS A 49 18.95 -2.92 8.25
N HIS A 50 18.67 -2.15 7.22
CA HIS A 50 18.60 -2.66 5.84
C HIS A 50 19.17 -1.66 4.82
N PHE A 51 20.45 -1.78 4.46
CA PHE A 51 21.52 -2.58 5.01
C PHE A 51 22.44 -1.72 5.86
N ILE A 52 23.26 -2.29 6.73
CA ILE A 52 24.16 -1.54 7.63
C ILE A 52 25.08 -0.61 6.83
N ASP A 53 25.68 -1.10 5.74
CA ASP A 53 26.62 -0.34 4.92
C ASP A 53 25.96 0.44 3.77
N GLN A 54 24.75 0.09 3.40
CA GLN A 54 23.99 0.74 2.32
C GLN A 54 22.50 0.84 2.68
N PRO A 55 22.12 1.82 3.50
CA PRO A 55 20.75 1.98 3.92
C PRO A 55 19.80 2.18 2.73
N MET A 56 18.77 1.34 2.66
CA MET A 56 17.69 1.47 1.70
C MET A 56 16.41 0.82 2.24
N MET A 57 15.27 1.27 1.75
CA MET A 57 13.99 0.65 2.08
C MET A 57 13.93 -0.76 1.49
N PRO A 58 13.59 -1.79 2.27
CA PRO A 58 13.38 -3.14 1.75
C PRO A 58 12.34 -3.17 0.63
N GLY A 59 12.62 -3.91 -0.45
CA GLY A 59 11.66 -4.09 -1.54
C GLY A 59 10.33 -4.66 -1.06
N THR A 60 10.36 -5.60 -0.11
CA THR A 60 9.16 -6.16 0.53
C THR A 60 8.33 -5.13 1.28
N LEU A 61 8.95 -4.08 1.85
CA LEU A 61 8.21 -2.97 2.48
C LEU A 61 7.65 -1.99 1.44
N ILE A 62 8.32 -1.83 0.28
CA ILE A 62 7.74 -1.10 -0.85
C ILE A 62 6.49 -1.83 -1.36
N GLU A 63 6.55 -3.16 -1.51
CA GLU A 63 5.40 -3.99 -1.83
C GLU A 63 4.29 -3.83 -0.79
N GLU A 64 4.63 -3.84 0.49
CA GLU A 64 3.66 -3.67 1.58
C GLU A 64 2.94 -2.31 1.51
N THR A 65 3.56 -1.23 1.02
CA THR A 65 2.86 0.04 0.79
C THR A 65 1.70 -0.12 -0.19
N MET A 66 1.89 -0.94 -1.24
CA MET A 66 0.84 -1.23 -2.22
C MET A 66 -0.28 -2.08 -1.61
N LEU A 67 0.08 -3.15 -0.91
CA LEU A 67 -0.88 -4.05 -0.26
C LEU A 67 -1.74 -3.30 0.76
N GLN A 68 -1.14 -2.49 1.62
CA GLN A 68 -1.87 -1.73 2.64
C GLN A 68 -2.76 -0.63 2.03
N THR A 69 -2.32 0.02 0.95
CA THR A 69 -3.16 0.99 0.22
C THR A 69 -4.40 0.32 -0.36
N ILE A 70 -4.24 -0.86 -0.96
CA ILE A 70 -5.35 -1.66 -1.50
C ILE A 70 -6.33 -2.04 -0.39
N VAL A 71 -5.84 -2.66 0.68
CA VAL A 71 -6.68 -3.16 1.78
C VAL A 71 -7.42 -2.02 2.48
N ALA A 72 -6.74 -0.91 2.78
CA ALA A 72 -7.38 0.26 3.39
C ALA A 72 -8.46 0.87 2.48
N THR A 73 -8.20 0.92 1.17
CA THR A 73 -9.19 1.37 0.18
C THR A 73 -10.42 0.47 0.16
N LEU A 74 -10.23 -0.84 0.14
CA LEU A 74 -11.33 -1.81 0.16
C LEU A 74 -12.15 -1.69 1.46
N TYR A 75 -11.49 -1.69 2.62
CA TYR A 75 -12.18 -1.56 3.92
C TYR A 75 -12.84 -0.19 4.14
N SER A 76 -12.48 0.83 3.39
CA SER A 76 -13.16 2.11 3.43
C SER A 76 -14.58 2.07 2.85
N ASN A 77 -14.94 1.02 2.13
CA ASN A 77 -16.26 0.78 1.57
C ASN A 77 -17.04 -0.21 2.41
N LYS A 78 -18.33 0.09 2.68
CA LYS A 78 -19.22 -0.73 3.51
C LYS A 78 -19.35 -2.18 3.04
N LYS A 79 -19.17 -2.43 1.73
CA LYS A 79 -19.21 -3.78 1.13
C LYS A 79 -18.20 -4.74 1.77
N PHE A 80 -17.07 -4.21 2.25
CA PHE A 80 -16.00 -5.01 2.86
C PHE A 80 -16.01 -5.00 4.39
N LYS A 81 -16.97 -4.29 5.00
CA LYS A 81 -17.18 -4.36 6.45
C LYS A 81 -17.49 -5.81 6.84
N ASN A 82 -16.83 -6.36 7.84
CA ASN A 82 -16.95 -7.76 8.27
C ASN A 82 -16.45 -8.80 7.24
N LYS A 83 -15.63 -8.40 6.28
CA LYS A 83 -14.90 -9.33 5.41
C LYS A 83 -13.45 -9.47 5.87
N ILE A 84 -12.84 -10.59 5.53
CA ILE A 84 -11.40 -10.82 5.67
C ILE A 84 -10.82 -10.84 4.25
N LEU A 85 -9.78 -10.06 4.03
CA LEU A 85 -9.04 -10.02 2.77
C LEU A 85 -7.72 -10.77 2.96
N LEU A 86 -7.59 -11.91 2.33
CA LEU A 86 -6.41 -12.75 2.38
C LEU A 86 -5.68 -12.66 1.04
N ILE A 87 -4.41 -12.26 1.08
CA ILE A 87 -3.59 -12.21 -0.13
C ILE A 87 -3.37 -13.63 -0.66
N THR A 88 -3.58 -13.83 -1.96
CA THR A 88 -3.42 -15.12 -2.62
C THR A 88 -2.35 -15.11 -3.70
N SER A 89 -1.98 -13.94 -4.20
CA SER A 89 -0.95 -13.79 -5.22
C SER A 89 -0.35 -12.40 -5.17
N CYS A 90 0.97 -12.35 -5.23
CA CYS A 90 1.78 -11.14 -5.38
C CYS A 90 2.72 -11.31 -6.57
N LYS A 91 2.72 -10.34 -7.47
CA LYS A 91 3.74 -10.23 -8.51
C LYS A 91 4.23 -8.79 -8.55
N THR A 92 5.46 -8.55 -8.11
CA THR A 92 6.05 -7.23 -7.99
C THR A 92 7.33 -7.14 -8.82
N ASN A 93 7.47 -6.03 -9.52
CA ASN A 93 8.71 -5.66 -10.21
C ASN A 93 9.25 -4.37 -9.58
N PHE A 94 10.56 -4.32 -9.35
CA PHE A 94 11.27 -3.19 -8.77
C PHE A 94 12.15 -2.55 -9.83
N TYR A 95 12.14 -1.20 -9.90
CA TYR A 95 12.83 -0.44 -10.94
C TYR A 95 13.88 0.52 -10.36
N ALA A 96 13.71 0.97 -9.13
CA ALA A 96 14.62 1.89 -8.46
C ALA A 96 14.62 1.67 -6.96
N LYS A 97 15.76 1.92 -6.32
CA LYS A 97 15.91 1.87 -4.86
C LYS A 97 15.38 3.14 -4.19
N VAL A 98 14.96 3.00 -2.95
CA VAL A 98 14.58 4.11 -2.06
C VAL A 98 15.61 4.19 -0.94
N ASN A 99 16.57 5.11 -1.05
CA ASN A 99 17.70 5.25 -0.13
C ASN A 99 17.91 6.69 0.38
N VAL A 100 17.00 7.59 0.03
CA VAL A 100 17.01 8.98 0.49
C VAL A 100 15.61 9.40 0.93
N PRO A 101 15.49 10.45 1.77
CA PRO A 101 14.18 11.00 2.11
C PRO A 101 13.35 11.33 0.87
N THR A 102 12.12 10.87 0.86
CA THR A 102 11.18 11.07 -0.25
C THR A 102 9.74 10.85 0.19
N THR A 103 8.79 11.26 -0.62
CA THR A 103 7.39 10.81 -0.49
C THR A 103 7.11 9.83 -1.61
N LEU A 104 6.65 8.65 -1.26
CA LEU A 104 6.14 7.66 -2.21
C LEU A 104 4.65 7.93 -2.45
N ASN A 105 4.28 7.96 -3.71
CA ASN A 105 2.90 7.95 -4.17
C ASN A 105 2.57 6.55 -4.66
N ILE A 106 1.53 5.95 -4.11
CA ILE A 106 1.11 4.57 -4.37
C ILE A 106 -0.24 4.63 -5.08
N ASP A 107 -0.22 4.56 -6.39
CA ASP A 107 -1.43 4.55 -7.21
C ASP A 107 -1.93 3.12 -7.36
N ILE A 108 -3.15 2.85 -6.91
CA ILE A 108 -3.78 1.54 -7.04
C ILE A 108 -4.98 1.59 -7.97
N LYS A 109 -5.19 0.49 -8.67
CA LYS A 109 -6.38 0.23 -9.49
C LYS A 109 -6.98 -1.11 -9.10
N ILE A 110 -8.27 -1.11 -8.78
CA ILE A 110 -9.05 -2.32 -8.56
C ILE A 110 -9.63 -2.74 -9.91
N SER A 111 -9.10 -3.84 -10.47
CA SER A 111 -9.44 -4.29 -11.83
C SER A 111 -10.71 -5.10 -11.86
N LYS A 112 -10.94 -5.92 -10.81
CA LYS A 112 -12.09 -6.81 -10.74
C LYS A 112 -12.46 -7.12 -9.29
N ILE A 113 -13.75 -7.14 -9.02
CA ILE A 113 -14.32 -7.62 -7.75
C ILE A 113 -15.40 -8.64 -8.09
N THR A 114 -15.26 -9.84 -7.51
CA THR A 114 -16.30 -10.88 -7.53
C THR A 114 -16.80 -11.15 -6.11
N LYS A 115 -17.65 -12.14 -5.95
CA LYS A 115 -18.11 -12.57 -4.60
C LYS A 115 -16.95 -13.04 -3.71
N LEU A 116 -15.92 -13.66 -4.28
CA LEU A 116 -14.85 -14.34 -3.55
C LEU A 116 -13.45 -13.75 -3.80
N LYS A 117 -13.29 -12.85 -4.79
CA LYS A 117 -11.96 -12.44 -5.25
C LYS A 117 -11.91 -10.95 -5.59
N VAL A 118 -10.77 -10.34 -5.29
CA VAL A 118 -10.39 -9.01 -5.78
C VAL A 118 -9.08 -9.12 -6.56
N GLU A 119 -9.03 -8.51 -7.73
CA GLU A 119 -7.83 -8.38 -8.56
C GLU A 119 -7.43 -6.91 -8.62
N THR A 120 -6.16 -6.62 -8.40
CA THR A 120 -5.67 -5.24 -8.30
C THR A 120 -4.32 -5.07 -8.99
N ASN A 121 -4.04 -3.82 -9.37
CA ASN A 121 -2.73 -3.38 -9.86
C ASN A 121 -2.29 -2.18 -9.04
N ALA A 122 -0.99 -2.01 -8.87
CA ALA A 122 -0.44 -0.86 -8.18
C ALA A 122 0.88 -0.41 -8.83
N VAL A 123 1.16 0.89 -8.68
CA VAL A 123 2.43 1.51 -9.11
C VAL A 123 2.89 2.45 -8.01
N VAL A 124 4.16 2.35 -7.65
CA VAL A 124 4.81 3.27 -6.70
C VAL A 124 5.75 4.20 -7.45
N LYS A 125 5.62 5.50 -7.18
CA LYS A 125 6.51 6.55 -7.69
C LYS A 125 7.01 7.42 -6.54
N ASN A 126 8.21 7.98 -6.67
CA ASN A 126 8.70 8.96 -5.72
C ASN A 126 8.19 10.38 -6.04
N HIS A 127 8.56 11.37 -5.20
CA HIS A 127 8.15 12.77 -5.39
C HIS A 127 8.65 13.41 -6.71
N LYS A 128 9.67 12.83 -7.36
CA LYS A 128 10.17 13.22 -8.68
C LYS A 128 9.49 12.45 -9.82
N ASN A 129 8.41 11.75 -9.55
CA ASN A 129 7.66 10.91 -10.49
C ASN A 129 8.47 9.75 -11.10
N ILE A 130 9.58 9.37 -10.47
CA ILE A 130 10.37 8.19 -10.86
C ILE A 130 9.64 6.95 -10.40
N LYS A 131 9.42 5.99 -11.30
CA LYS A 131 8.80 4.69 -11.01
C LYS A 131 9.74 3.85 -10.13
N ILE A 132 9.26 3.46 -8.97
CA ILE A 132 9.99 2.67 -7.99
C ILE A 132 9.64 1.18 -8.12
N ALA A 133 8.35 0.87 -8.16
CA ALA A 133 7.85 -0.49 -8.27
C ALA A 133 6.47 -0.53 -8.93
N SER A 134 6.08 -1.71 -9.41
CA SER A 134 4.70 -1.97 -9.82
C SER A 134 4.36 -3.43 -9.60
N GLY A 135 3.08 -3.75 -9.46
CA GLY A 135 2.67 -5.12 -9.26
C GLY A 135 1.20 -5.38 -9.46
N ASN A 136 0.88 -6.68 -9.43
CA ASN A 136 -0.47 -7.22 -9.49
C ASN A 136 -0.71 -8.06 -8.24
N TYR A 137 -1.85 -7.85 -7.59
CA TYR A 137 -2.17 -8.47 -6.31
C TYR A 137 -3.59 -9.00 -6.33
N ASN A 138 -3.75 -10.24 -5.87
CA ASN A 138 -5.05 -10.88 -5.77
C ASN A 138 -5.37 -11.20 -4.32
N TYR A 139 -6.62 -10.98 -3.95
CA TYR A 139 -7.15 -11.28 -2.61
C TYR A 139 -8.33 -12.22 -2.70
N PHE A 140 -8.41 -13.14 -1.76
CA PHE A 140 -9.60 -13.90 -1.47
C PHE A 140 -10.45 -13.17 -0.44
N ILE A 141 -11.76 -13.14 -0.66
CA ILE A 141 -12.72 -12.51 0.25
C ILE A 141 -13.37 -13.59 1.08
N SER A 142 -13.09 -13.61 2.38
CA SER A 142 -13.75 -14.49 3.35
C SER A 142 -14.72 -13.70 4.23
N THR A 143 -15.65 -14.38 4.85
CA THR A 143 -16.45 -13.85 5.95
C THR A 143 -15.75 -14.12 7.27
N LYS A 144 -15.94 -13.21 8.23
CA LYS A 144 -15.56 -13.45 9.63
C LYS A 144 -16.44 -14.52 10.24
#